data_95d337f90a428cca89a32bfd2ab453b1
#
_entry.id   95d337f90a428cca89a32bfd2ab453b1
#
_cell.length_a   1.000
_cell.length_b   1.000
_cell.length_c   1.000
_cell.angle_alpha   90.00
_cell.angle_beta   90.00
_cell.angle_gamma   90.00
#
_symmetry.space_group_name_H-M   'P 1'
#
loop_
_entity.id
_entity.type
_entity.pdbx_description
1 polymer ?
#
loop_
_entity_poly.entity_id
_entity_poly.type
_entity_poly.pdbx_seq_one_letter_code
_entity_poly.pdbx_strand_id
1 'polypeptide(L)'
;MKANLLKTNLLINLIFSMKGTVLLMILSAVLDGICGLLLIPVILTWQHDPAPALWQLGIATVITLLVQYIALQRGFFAGSHLMHRLTKALVSHIPRRLSRDNHADGLLSGAVMQAMGIPAHLLAPLVGTIVMPLTIIIGLLFYHPGLAALFTATALILIAALRLSAVRLNRAETQLISARNDAAQALGDFARHQALLRKSGQMSDAAQQLEQTLSAQQQSQEQVLRRSLPYHLLFSLLIQLLFIVVLVWGALQVSGGTVALSGWLAVMILIARFIEPLHQLSHIDQALRQAGTALNAIHRELSGKTRHSPAQSRNPSSLTIRADALNVVSDEGKPLLHDVSFICPENRLTVITGSSGAGKTTLLHLLARTADPQSGVVNYGDMPVTMLSETVLASVRQLVTQSSHLLRGTLRWSLLQGAAQPDDEIVLAQLHSLGLTVTPAQLDEDTGEQGDCFSGGQKQRLCLARALLAQPSVLLLDEPTASLDVLSRKRVIDTLTEWPGTRIIVTHSPELARRADHVIVMAEGHLCAQGAPADVEAQSDWFARFCTGKTENSEN
;
A
#
# COMPACT_ATOMS: atom_id res chain seq x y z
N MET A 1 -19.74 -13.09 6.34
CA MET A 1 -19.50 -13.63 7.68
C MET A 1 -18.02 -14.03 7.91
N LYS A 2 -17.33 -14.75 7.01
CA LYS A 2 -15.90 -15.10 7.14
C LYS A 2 -14.94 -13.89 7.20
N ALA A 3 -15.20 -12.81 6.47
CA ALA A 3 -14.38 -11.59 6.47
C ALA A 3 -14.40 -10.84 7.82
N ASN A 4 -15.50 -10.89 8.56
CA ASN A 4 -15.59 -10.27 9.90
C ASN A 4 -14.85 -11.07 10.98
N LEU A 5 -14.79 -12.39 10.86
CA LEU A 5 -14.03 -13.26 11.77
C LEU A 5 -12.51 -13.08 11.60
N LEU A 6 -12.04 -12.87 10.37
CA LEU A 6 -10.62 -12.58 10.09
C LEU A 6 -10.20 -11.18 10.62
N LYS A 7 -11.10 -10.18 10.54
CA LYS A 7 -10.88 -8.84 11.11
C LYS A 7 -10.66 -8.87 12.61
N THR A 8 -11.52 -9.64 13.30
CA THR A 8 -11.46 -9.79 14.76
C THR A 8 -10.15 -10.47 15.19
N ASN A 9 -9.71 -11.50 14.46
CA ASN A 9 -8.49 -12.24 14.79
C ASN A 9 -7.20 -11.40 14.62
N LEU A 10 -7.11 -10.53 13.60
CA LEU A 10 -5.93 -9.69 13.38
C LEU A 10 -5.81 -8.60 14.45
N LEU A 11 -6.91 -7.91 14.77
CA LEU A 11 -6.95 -6.93 15.87
C LEU A 11 -6.68 -7.58 17.23
N ILE A 12 -7.28 -8.74 17.50
CA ILE A 12 -7.04 -9.50 18.73
C ILE A 12 -5.58 -9.91 18.84
N ASN A 13 -4.98 -10.45 17.79
CA ASN A 13 -3.55 -10.83 17.79
C ASN A 13 -2.64 -9.62 18.00
N LEU A 14 -2.97 -8.46 17.44
CA LEU A 14 -2.24 -7.22 17.65
C LEU A 14 -2.32 -6.81 19.14
N ILE A 15 -3.53 -6.79 19.73
CA ILE A 15 -3.77 -6.47 21.13
C ILE A 15 -3.02 -7.46 22.04
N PHE A 16 -3.08 -8.76 21.73
CA PHE A 16 -2.35 -9.79 22.49
C PHE A 16 -0.83 -9.64 22.44
N SER A 17 -0.28 -9.16 21.32
CA SER A 17 1.16 -8.90 21.22
C SER A 17 1.62 -7.72 22.09
N MET A 18 0.67 -6.88 22.56
CA MET A 18 0.92 -5.65 23.33
C MET A 18 0.39 -5.74 24.78
N LYS A 19 0.34 -6.95 25.35
CA LYS A 19 -0.26 -7.21 26.68
C LYS A 19 0.14 -6.23 27.77
N GLY A 20 1.44 -5.89 27.86
CA GLY A 20 1.94 -4.95 28.88
C GLY A 20 1.41 -3.52 28.70
N THR A 21 1.27 -3.05 27.47
CA THR A 21 0.71 -1.72 27.16
C THR A 21 -0.78 -1.67 27.47
N VAL A 22 -1.52 -2.72 27.08
CA VAL A 22 -2.95 -2.85 27.36
C VAL A 22 -3.21 -2.90 28.86
N LEU A 23 -2.41 -3.66 29.61
CA LEU A 23 -2.54 -3.73 31.08
C LEU A 23 -2.33 -2.37 31.74
N LEU A 24 -1.34 -1.58 31.29
CA LEU A 24 -1.12 -0.21 31.79
C LEU A 24 -2.30 0.72 31.45
N MET A 25 -2.89 0.60 30.26
CA MET A 25 -4.06 1.37 29.88
C MET A 25 -5.29 0.99 30.73
N ILE A 26 -5.49 -0.30 31.02
CA ILE A 26 -6.54 -0.76 31.94
C ILE A 26 -6.29 -0.20 33.34
N LEU A 27 -5.06 -0.28 33.86
CA LEU A 27 -4.72 0.26 35.17
C LEU A 27 -4.97 1.78 35.23
N SER A 28 -4.59 2.51 34.20
CA SER A 28 -4.87 3.95 34.09
C SER A 28 -6.37 4.26 34.14
N ALA A 29 -7.18 3.51 33.40
CA ALA A 29 -8.64 3.70 33.36
C ALA A 29 -9.32 3.31 34.69
N VAL A 30 -8.83 2.29 35.39
CA VAL A 30 -9.28 1.94 36.74
C VAL A 30 -8.98 3.06 37.74
N LEU A 31 -7.74 3.57 37.72
CA LEU A 31 -7.31 4.67 38.57
C LEU A 31 -8.14 5.95 38.31
N ASP A 32 -8.45 6.25 37.05
CA ASP A 32 -9.30 7.39 36.71
C ASP A 32 -10.73 7.22 37.23
N GLY A 33 -11.28 6.01 37.13
CA GLY A 33 -12.58 5.67 37.77
C GLY A 33 -12.55 5.80 39.29
N ILE A 34 -11.45 5.38 39.93
CA ILE A 34 -11.26 5.55 41.39
C ILE A 34 -11.17 7.03 41.75
N CYS A 35 -10.44 7.85 40.98
CA CYS A 35 -10.43 9.30 41.21
C CYS A 35 -11.81 9.92 41.12
N GLY A 36 -12.67 9.44 40.19
CA GLY A 36 -14.07 9.83 40.14
C GLY A 36 -14.85 9.48 41.43
N LEU A 37 -14.63 8.27 41.95
CA LEU A 37 -15.27 7.81 43.20
C LEU A 37 -14.77 8.56 44.45
N LEU A 38 -13.50 8.94 44.50
CA LEU A 38 -12.91 9.71 45.60
C LEU A 38 -13.45 11.15 45.70
N LEU A 39 -14.15 11.65 44.69
CA LEU A 39 -14.89 12.90 44.80
C LEU A 39 -16.07 12.80 45.80
N ILE A 40 -16.63 11.60 46.00
CA ILE A 40 -17.74 11.38 46.95
C ILE A 40 -17.31 11.74 48.37
N PRO A 41 -16.28 11.13 48.98
CA PRO A 41 -15.87 11.48 50.34
C PRO A 41 -15.43 12.95 50.50
N VAL A 42 -14.79 13.54 49.47
CA VAL A 42 -14.42 14.96 49.52
C VAL A 42 -15.66 15.86 49.72
N ILE A 43 -16.72 15.61 48.98
CA ILE A 43 -17.94 16.42 49.05
C ILE A 43 -18.71 16.14 50.35
N LEU A 44 -18.74 14.88 50.82
CA LEU A 44 -19.43 14.53 52.05
C LEU A 44 -18.76 15.10 53.30
N THR A 45 -17.43 15.19 53.31
CA THR A 45 -16.66 15.73 54.46
C THR A 45 -16.40 17.24 54.37
N TRP A 46 -16.85 17.91 53.31
CA TRP A 46 -16.57 19.34 53.05
C TRP A 46 -16.91 20.26 54.21
N GLN A 47 -17.99 20.00 54.94
CA GLN A 47 -18.43 20.83 56.07
C GLN A 47 -17.73 20.52 57.40
N HIS A 48 -16.99 19.43 57.53
CA HIS A 48 -16.34 19.01 58.78
C HIS A 48 -14.82 19.13 58.68
N ASP A 49 -14.17 18.23 57.95
CA ASP A 49 -12.74 18.24 57.71
C ASP A 49 -12.44 17.61 56.33
N PRO A 50 -12.37 18.39 55.27
CA PRO A 50 -12.11 17.88 53.93
C PRO A 50 -10.61 17.54 53.67
N ALA A 51 -9.70 17.94 54.56
CA ALA A 51 -8.26 17.83 54.29
C ALA A 51 -7.80 16.39 54.03
N PRO A 52 -8.19 15.36 54.81
CA PRO A 52 -7.77 13.98 54.53
C PRO A 52 -8.25 13.46 53.15
N ALA A 53 -9.51 13.75 52.79
CA ALA A 53 -10.11 13.33 51.54
C ALA A 53 -9.48 14.05 50.33
N LEU A 54 -9.16 15.35 50.47
CA LEU A 54 -8.44 16.13 49.47
C LEU A 54 -7.01 15.59 49.24
N TRP A 55 -6.29 15.24 50.32
CA TRP A 55 -4.97 14.62 50.16
C TRP A 55 -5.04 13.26 49.43
N GLN A 56 -6.02 12.41 49.78
CA GLN A 56 -6.23 11.14 49.10
C GLN A 56 -6.53 11.34 47.59
N LEU A 57 -7.43 12.27 47.25
CA LEU A 57 -7.75 12.62 45.88
C LEU A 57 -6.51 13.18 45.16
N GLY A 58 -5.76 14.08 45.79
CA GLY A 58 -4.55 14.65 45.21
C GLY A 58 -3.47 13.61 44.87
N ILE A 59 -3.21 12.70 45.83
CA ILE A 59 -2.27 11.59 45.62
C ILE A 59 -2.75 10.66 44.52
N ALA A 60 -4.02 10.27 44.55
CA ALA A 60 -4.63 9.40 43.53
C ALA A 60 -4.55 10.04 42.14
N THR A 61 -4.82 11.35 42.01
CA THR A 61 -4.73 12.09 40.77
C THR A 61 -3.29 12.12 40.21
N VAL A 62 -2.31 12.39 41.06
CA VAL A 62 -0.88 12.38 40.64
C VAL A 62 -0.48 10.99 40.14
N ILE A 63 -0.86 9.93 40.87
CA ILE A 63 -0.56 8.55 40.45
C ILE A 63 -1.26 8.25 39.12
N THR A 64 -2.52 8.64 38.95
CA THR A 64 -3.28 8.43 37.72
C THR A 64 -2.60 9.12 36.54
N LEU A 65 -2.20 10.39 36.69
CA LEU A 65 -1.51 11.15 35.64
C LEU A 65 -0.16 10.51 35.26
N LEU A 66 0.60 10.02 36.24
CA LEU A 66 1.87 9.31 35.97
C LEU A 66 1.63 8.01 35.19
N VAL A 67 0.66 7.19 35.63
CA VAL A 67 0.34 5.93 34.93
C VAL A 67 -0.21 6.20 33.53
N GLN A 68 -1.06 7.22 33.37
CA GLN A 68 -1.60 7.64 32.09
C GLN A 68 -0.51 8.11 31.14
N TYR A 69 0.44 8.92 31.61
CA TYR A 69 1.60 9.37 30.83
C TYR A 69 2.41 8.17 30.34
N ILE A 70 2.74 7.21 31.23
CA ILE A 70 3.50 6.02 30.88
C ILE A 70 2.71 5.15 29.87
N ALA A 71 1.41 4.99 30.07
CA ALA A 71 0.53 4.21 29.20
C ALA A 71 0.46 4.80 27.79
N LEU A 72 0.29 6.14 27.68
CA LEU A 72 0.28 6.86 26.41
C LEU A 72 1.63 6.76 25.71
N GLN A 73 2.73 7.02 26.42
CA GLN A 73 4.07 6.91 25.87
C GLN A 73 4.33 5.52 25.28
N ARG A 74 3.99 4.46 26.02
CA ARG A 74 4.12 3.08 25.52
C ARG A 74 3.19 2.79 24.32
N GLY A 75 2.01 3.37 24.28
CA GLY A 75 1.10 3.30 23.13
C GLY A 75 1.74 3.89 21.86
N PHE A 76 2.35 5.06 21.97
CA PHE A 76 3.07 5.69 20.85
C PHE A 76 4.26 4.86 20.36
N PHE A 77 5.11 4.37 21.29
CA PHE A 77 6.23 3.50 20.91
C PHE A 77 5.73 2.21 20.23
N ALA A 78 4.68 1.61 20.74
CA ALA A 78 4.10 0.43 20.13
C ALA A 78 3.54 0.72 18.73
N GLY A 79 2.92 1.89 18.52
CA GLY A 79 2.48 2.36 17.20
C GLY A 79 3.65 2.55 16.22
N SER A 80 4.72 3.18 16.65
CA SER A 80 5.93 3.36 15.86
C SER A 80 6.58 2.03 15.48
N HIS A 81 6.69 1.09 16.42
CA HIS A 81 7.18 -0.26 16.13
C HIS A 81 6.28 -1.02 15.13
N LEU A 82 4.97 -0.91 15.26
CA LEU A 82 4.02 -1.50 14.32
C LEU A 82 4.21 -0.93 12.92
N MET A 83 4.29 0.41 12.80
CA MET A 83 4.55 1.09 11.54
C MET A 83 5.83 0.58 10.89
N HIS A 84 6.94 0.54 11.63
CA HIS A 84 8.22 0.05 11.11
C HIS A 84 8.13 -1.40 10.60
N ARG A 85 7.51 -2.29 11.37
CA ARG A 85 7.33 -3.70 10.98
C ARG A 85 6.46 -3.86 9.74
N LEU A 86 5.34 -3.13 9.66
CA LEU A 86 4.44 -3.18 8.50
C LEU A 86 5.11 -2.60 7.25
N THR A 87 5.78 -1.45 7.38
CA THR A 87 6.53 -0.85 6.27
C THR A 87 7.61 -1.80 5.76
N LYS A 88 8.42 -2.38 6.67
CA LYS A 88 9.44 -3.35 6.30
C LYS A 88 8.86 -4.59 5.62
N ALA A 89 7.74 -5.12 6.12
CA ALA A 89 7.06 -6.25 5.52
C ALA A 89 6.55 -5.92 4.11
N LEU A 90 5.88 -4.76 3.93
CA LEU A 90 5.38 -4.32 2.63
C LEU A 90 6.52 -4.05 1.64
N VAL A 91 7.56 -3.32 2.04
CA VAL A 91 8.72 -3.02 1.19
C VAL A 91 9.44 -4.30 0.75
N SER A 92 9.50 -5.33 1.60
CA SER A 92 10.08 -6.63 1.23
C SER A 92 9.15 -7.50 0.39
N HIS A 93 7.82 -7.29 0.48
CA HIS A 93 6.81 -8.09 -0.22
C HIS A 93 6.48 -7.56 -1.62
N ILE A 94 6.32 -6.24 -1.75
CA ILE A 94 5.92 -5.58 -3.01
C ILE A 94 6.80 -5.99 -4.21
N PRO A 95 8.15 -6.00 -4.13
CA PRO A 95 8.98 -6.39 -5.26
C PRO A 95 8.85 -7.87 -5.68
N ARG A 96 8.34 -8.72 -4.79
CA ARG A 96 8.15 -10.17 -5.02
C ARG A 96 6.75 -10.52 -5.49
N ARG A 97 5.89 -9.54 -5.63
CA ARG A 97 4.49 -9.75 -6.04
C ARG A 97 4.42 -10.15 -7.52
N LEU A 98 3.50 -11.05 -7.85
CA LEU A 98 3.23 -11.50 -9.23
C LEU A 98 2.27 -10.59 -9.99
N SER A 99 1.48 -9.76 -9.30
CA SER A 99 0.47 -8.87 -9.89
C SER A 99 0.99 -7.43 -10.04
N ARG A 100 0.59 -6.74 -11.12
CA ARG A 100 1.07 -5.39 -11.49
C ARG A 100 0.24 -4.21 -10.94
N ASP A 101 -0.66 -4.43 -9.97
CA ASP A 101 -1.53 -3.35 -9.47
C ASP A 101 -0.73 -2.22 -8.80
N ASN A 102 -0.90 -0.99 -9.28
CA ASN A 102 -0.17 0.22 -8.87
C ASN A 102 -0.70 0.86 -7.55
N HIS A 103 -1.27 0.08 -6.62
CA HIS A 103 -1.85 0.63 -5.38
C HIS A 103 -0.86 0.70 -4.19
N ALA A 104 0.42 0.43 -4.42
CA ALA A 104 1.43 0.37 -3.36
C ALA A 104 1.62 1.71 -2.61
N ASP A 105 1.55 2.84 -3.31
CA ASP A 105 1.77 4.16 -2.73
C ASP A 105 0.71 4.53 -1.69
N GLY A 106 -0.56 4.25 -1.99
CA GLY A 106 -1.68 4.47 -1.06
C GLY A 106 -1.63 3.56 0.17
N LEU A 107 -1.08 2.35 0.04
CA LEU A 107 -0.90 1.42 1.16
C LEU A 107 0.23 1.87 2.10
N LEU A 108 1.36 2.29 1.55
CA LEU A 108 2.53 2.71 2.34
C LEU A 108 2.27 4.03 3.08
N SER A 109 1.66 5.01 2.42
CA SER A 109 1.41 6.34 3.02
C SER A 109 0.13 6.39 3.87
N GLY A 110 -0.96 5.78 3.42
CA GLY A 110 -2.27 5.88 4.05
C GLY A 110 -2.58 4.76 5.03
N ALA A 111 -2.60 3.50 4.57
CA ALA A 111 -3.07 2.38 5.37
C ALA A 111 -2.12 2.06 6.55
N VAL A 112 -0.80 2.16 6.35
CA VAL A 112 0.19 1.93 7.43
C VAL A 112 0.07 3.00 8.52
N MET A 113 -0.12 4.28 8.14
CA MET A 113 -0.33 5.37 9.08
C MET A 113 -1.60 5.18 9.92
N GLN A 114 -2.71 4.77 9.28
CA GLN A 114 -3.96 4.46 10.00
C GLN A 114 -3.81 3.27 10.93
N ALA A 115 -3.07 2.23 10.54
CA ALA A 115 -2.79 1.07 11.40
C ALA A 115 -1.93 1.45 12.62
N MET A 116 -0.94 2.35 12.46
CA MET A 116 -0.15 2.90 13.56
C MET A 116 -1.02 3.65 14.59
N GLY A 117 -2.07 4.33 14.11
CA GLY A 117 -3.01 5.07 14.97
C GLY A 117 -3.74 4.19 15.98
N ILE A 118 -3.89 2.88 15.73
CA ILE A 118 -4.60 1.97 16.66
C ILE A 118 -3.95 1.98 18.05
N PRO A 119 -2.68 1.57 18.25
CA PRO A 119 -2.07 1.59 19.57
C PRO A 119 -1.74 2.99 20.08
N ALA A 120 -1.48 3.94 19.19
CA ALA A 120 -1.06 5.29 19.58
C ALA A 120 -2.21 6.16 20.08
N HIS A 121 -3.40 6.08 19.44
CA HIS A 121 -4.50 7.02 19.67
C HIS A 121 -5.85 6.38 19.97
N LEU A 122 -6.11 5.14 19.53
CA LEU A 122 -7.42 4.53 19.66
C LEU A 122 -7.54 3.58 20.86
N LEU A 123 -6.45 2.89 21.21
CA LEU A 123 -6.51 1.82 22.20
C LEU A 123 -6.76 2.35 23.63
N ALA A 124 -6.10 3.45 24.02
CA ALA A 124 -6.27 4.04 25.35
C ALA A 124 -7.70 4.61 25.56
N PRO A 125 -8.26 5.44 24.65
CA PRO A 125 -9.66 5.85 24.77
C PRO A 125 -10.63 4.67 24.73
N LEU A 126 -10.41 3.65 23.89
CA LEU A 126 -11.27 2.46 23.82
C LEU A 126 -11.31 1.71 25.17
N VAL A 127 -10.16 1.52 25.80
CA VAL A 127 -10.06 0.89 27.11
C VAL A 127 -10.74 1.77 28.16
N GLY A 128 -10.49 3.09 28.12
CA GLY A 128 -11.08 4.07 29.04
C GLY A 128 -12.60 4.09 28.99
N THR A 129 -13.20 4.08 27.79
CA THR A 129 -14.66 4.09 27.61
C THR A 129 -15.38 2.86 28.14
N ILE A 130 -14.67 1.75 28.36
CA ILE A 130 -15.24 0.51 28.92
C ILE A 130 -14.88 0.39 30.40
N VAL A 131 -13.60 0.55 30.74
CA VAL A 131 -13.09 0.23 32.09
C VAL A 131 -13.47 1.29 33.11
N MET A 132 -13.40 2.58 32.76
CA MET A 132 -13.74 3.65 33.73
C MET A 132 -15.21 3.62 34.17
N PRO A 133 -16.24 3.54 33.29
CA PRO A 133 -17.63 3.40 33.71
C PRO A 133 -17.88 2.12 34.51
N LEU A 134 -17.23 1.01 34.16
CA LEU A 134 -17.33 -0.24 34.92
C LEU A 134 -16.77 -0.08 36.32
N THR A 135 -15.66 0.60 36.51
CA THR A 135 -15.06 0.90 37.81
C THR A 135 -16.00 1.77 38.66
N ILE A 136 -16.64 2.78 38.06
CA ILE A 136 -17.63 3.62 38.74
C ILE A 136 -18.85 2.81 39.18
N ILE A 137 -19.38 1.94 38.29
CA ILE A 137 -20.53 1.06 38.64
C ILE A 137 -20.16 0.13 39.79
N ILE A 138 -19.01 -0.51 39.78
CA ILE A 138 -18.52 -1.39 40.83
C ILE A 138 -18.40 -0.62 42.15
N GLY A 139 -17.82 0.58 42.12
CA GLY A 139 -17.72 1.44 43.31
C GLY A 139 -19.10 1.83 43.87
N LEU A 140 -20.05 2.18 43.01
CA LEU A 140 -21.42 2.53 43.39
C LEU A 140 -22.18 1.35 44.05
N LEU A 141 -21.88 0.09 43.73
CA LEU A 141 -22.47 -1.07 44.38
C LEU A 141 -22.25 -1.05 45.91
N PHE A 142 -21.12 -0.52 46.36
CA PHE A 142 -20.78 -0.41 47.78
C PHE A 142 -21.43 0.81 48.46
N TYR A 143 -21.74 1.88 47.69
CA TYR A 143 -22.36 3.10 48.24
C TYR A 143 -23.89 3.08 48.14
N HIS A 144 -24.44 2.76 46.97
CA HIS A 144 -25.87 2.76 46.72
C HIS A 144 -26.27 1.82 45.57
N PRO A 145 -26.69 0.57 45.81
CA PRO A 145 -26.99 -0.43 44.79
C PRO A 145 -28.02 0.02 43.74
N GLY A 146 -29.01 0.83 44.14
CA GLY A 146 -30.03 1.37 43.22
C GLY A 146 -29.44 2.30 42.17
N LEU A 147 -28.46 3.15 42.53
CA LEU A 147 -27.74 3.99 41.56
C LEU A 147 -26.87 3.14 40.65
N ALA A 148 -26.18 2.12 41.19
CA ALA A 148 -25.39 1.20 40.36
C ALA A 148 -26.24 0.48 39.30
N ALA A 149 -27.46 0.05 39.68
CA ALA A 149 -28.42 -0.56 38.75
C ALA A 149 -28.87 0.42 37.66
N LEU A 150 -29.16 1.67 38.02
CA LEU A 150 -29.52 2.73 37.04
C LEU A 150 -28.39 3.03 36.04
N PHE A 151 -27.15 3.16 36.54
CA PHE A 151 -25.99 3.41 35.68
C PHE A 151 -25.72 2.20 34.76
N THR A 152 -25.87 0.98 35.25
CA THR A 152 -25.72 -0.25 34.45
C THR A 152 -26.79 -0.32 33.34
N ALA A 153 -28.07 -0.09 33.70
CA ALA A 153 -29.15 -0.08 32.72
C ALA A 153 -28.91 0.97 31.61
N THR A 154 -28.47 2.17 32.01
CA THR A 154 -28.15 3.24 31.07
C THR A 154 -26.98 2.86 30.14
N ALA A 155 -25.89 2.29 30.67
CA ALA A 155 -24.76 1.83 29.86
C ALA A 155 -25.21 0.78 28.83
N LEU A 156 -26.04 -0.18 29.23
CA LEU A 156 -26.57 -1.21 28.32
C LEU A 156 -27.46 -0.61 27.23
N ILE A 157 -28.33 0.34 27.55
CA ILE A 157 -29.19 1.03 26.57
C ILE A 157 -28.34 1.81 25.58
N LEU A 158 -27.32 2.55 26.05
CA LEU A 158 -26.42 3.31 25.20
C LEU A 158 -25.60 2.40 24.28
N ILE A 159 -25.06 1.27 24.78
CA ILE A 159 -24.35 0.28 23.97
C ILE A 159 -25.28 -0.35 22.93
N ALA A 160 -26.52 -0.67 23.30
CA ALA A 160 -27.50 -1.19 22.34
C ALA A 160 -27.84 -0.18 21.24
N ALA A 161 -28.02 1.10 21.58
CA ALA A 161 -28.26 2.18 20.63
C ALA A 161 -27.08 2.34 19.66
N LEU A 162 -25.83 2.31 20.15
CA LEU A 162 -24.63 2.37 19.31
C LEU A 162 -24.51 1.17 18.38
N ARG A 163 -24.77 -0.04 18.85
CA ARG A 163 -24.75 -1.25 18.01
C ARG A 163 -25.81 -1.20 16.90
N LEU A 164 -27.01 -0.74 17.22
CA LEU A 164 -28.09 -0.58 16.24
C LEU A 164 -27.71 0.45 15.17
N SER A 165 -27.13 1.58 15.58
CA SER A 165 -26.59 2.60 14.68
C SER A 165 -25.52 2.01 13.75
N ALA A 166 -24.52 1.33 14.31
CA ALA A 166 -23.41 0.75 13.55
C ALA A 166 -23.88 -0.22 12.45
N VAL A 167 -24.84 -1.09 12.75
CA VAL A 167 -25.38 -2.06 11.78
C VAL A 167 -26.08 -1.35 10.62
N ARG A 168 -26.83 -0.28 10.88
CA ARG A 168 -27.59 0.45 9.85
C ARG A 168 -26.73 1.40 9.02
N LEU A 169 -25.66 1.96 9.58
CA LEU A 169 -24.76 2.86 8.88
C LEU A 169 -23.73 2.14 7.99
N ASN A 170 -23.38 0.89 8.27
CA ASN A 170 -22.29 0.17 7.61
C ASN A 170 -22.36 0.19 6.07
N ARG A 171 -23.57 0.06 5.49
CA ARG A 171 -23.76 0.11 4.02
C ARG A 171 -23.50 1.50 3.45
N ALA A 172 -24.00 2.55 4.11
CA ALA A 172 -23.81 3.93 3.65
C ALA A 172 -22.34 4.36 3.76
N GLU A 173 -21.64 3.96 4.82
CA GLU A 173 -20.21 4.21 4.98
C GLU A 173 -19.36 3.50 3.93
N THR A 174 -19.71 2.26 3.57
CA THR A 174 -19.01 1.53 2.49
C THR A 174 -19.18 2.24 1.14
N GLN A 175 -20.38 2.75 0.85
CA GLN A 175 -20.65 3.55 -0.36
C GLN A 175 -19.85 4.86 -0.36
N LEU A 176 -19.78 5.56 0.78
CA LEU A 176 -18.98 6.78 0.91
C LEU A 176 -17.49 6.52 0.68
N ILE A 177 -16.95 5.42 1.21
CA ILE A 177 -15.54 5.05 1.00
C ILE A 177 -15.26 4.80 -0.48
N SER A 178 -16.15 4.09 -1.19
CA SER A 178 -16.04 3.88 -2.64
C SER A 178 -16.07 5.21 -3.39
N ALA A 179 -17.10 6.03 -3.17
CA ALA A 179 -17.24 7.33 -3.82
C ALA A 179 -16.05 8.28 -3.57
N ARG A 180 -15.46 8.20 -2.38
CA ARG A 180 -14.26 8.98 -2.03
C ARG A 180 -13.03 8.52 -2.81
N ASN A 181 -12.85 7.22 -2.98
CA ASN A 181 -11.76 6.65 -3.77
C ASN A 181 -11.93 7.01 -5.25
N ASP A 182 -13.14 6.91 -5.79
CA ASP A 182 -13.45 7.26 -7.17
C ASP A 182 -13.18 8.75 -7.44
N ALA A 183 -13.56 9.63 -6.50
CA ALA A 183 -13.29 11.06 -6.59
C ALA A 183 -11.79 11.38 -6.50
N ALA A 184 -11.05 10.72 -5.61
CA ALA A 184 -9.62 10.89 -5.49
C ALA A 184 -8.88 10.43 -6.76
N GLN A 185 -9.32 9.33 -7.37
CA GLN A 185 -8.76 8.85 -8.63
C GLN A 185 -9.08 9.82 -9.78
N ALA A 186 -10.32 10.26 -9.92
CA ALA A 186 -10.74 11.21 -10.95
C ALA A 186 -9.96 12.54 -10.85
N LEU A 187 -9.74 13.04 -9.63
CA LEU A 187 -8.93 14.25 -9.40
C LEU A 187 -7.46 14.03 -9.79
N GLY A 188 -6.89 12.88 -9.44
CA GLY A 188 -5.54 12.50 -9.82
C GLY A 188 -5.36 12.39 -11.34
N ASP A 189 -6.31 11.78 -12.02
CA ASP A 189 -6.30 11.62 -13.48
C ASP A 189 -6.47 12.98 -14.19
N PHE A 190 -7.39 13.83 -13.70
CA PHE A 190 -7.55 15.19 -14.20
C PHE A 190 -6.26 16.01 -14.07
N ALA A 191 -5.61 15.94 -12.90
CA ALA A 191 -4.36 16.67 -12.67
C ALA A 191 -3.22 16.18 -13.57
N ARG A 192 -3.06 14.86 -13.74
CA ARG A 192 -2.01 14.27 -14.60
C ARG A 192 -2.20 14.58 -16.08
N HIS A 193 -3.44 14.57 -16.56
CA HIS A 193 -3.73 14.74 -17.98
C HIS A 193 -4.10 16.19 -18.36
N GLN A 194 -3.89 17.17 -17.48
CA GLN A 194 -4.26 18.58 -17.69
C GLN A 194 -3.68 19.17 -18.99
N ALA A 195 -2.41 18.84 -19.31
CA ALA A 195 -1.77 19.32 -20.53
C ALA A 195 -2.42 18.75 -21.82
N LEU A 196 -2.85 17.48 -21.76
CA LEU A 196 -3.56 16.82 -22.86
C LEU A 196 -4.94 17.42 -23.04
N LEU A 197 -5.71 17.59 -21.95
CA LEU A 197 -7.05 18.16 -21.95
C LEU A 197 -7.10 19.58 -22.48
N ARG A 198 -6.07 20.40 -22.17
CA ARG A 198 -5.92 21.76 -22.73
C ARG A 198 -5.65 21.72 -24.24
N LYS A 199 -4.78 20.80 -24.71
CA LYS A 199 -4.46 20.68 -26.13
C LYS A 199 -5.61 20.15 -26.97
N SER A 200 -6.44 19.25 -26.43
CA SER A 200 -7.61 18.69 -27.12
C SER A 200 -8.87 19.57 -27.03
N GLY A 201 -8.84 20.68 -26.27
CA GLY A 201 -10.00 21.54 -26.07
C GLY A 201 -11.10 20.92 -25.20
N GLN A 202 -10.87 19.76 -24.55
CA GLN A 202 -11.84 19.00 -23.76
C GLN A 202 -11.80 19.31 -22.26
N MET A 203 -11.25 20.48 -21.88
CA MET A 203 -11.10 20.85 -20.49
C MET A 203 -12.45 21.01 -19.76
N SER A 204 -13.48 21.55 -20.45
CA SER A 204 -14.83 21.71 -19.93
C SER A 204 -15.50 20.37 -19.63
N ASP A 205 -15.40 19.42 -20.56
CA ASP A 205 -16.05 18.12 -20.45
C ASP A 205 -15.41 17.28 -19.33
N ALA A 206 -14.07 17.31 -19.25
CA ALA A 206 -13.33 16.67 -18.18
C ALA A 206 -13.62 17.31 -16.81
N ALA A 207 -13.77 18.64 -16.74
CA ALA A 207 -14.16 19.34 -15.52
C ALA A 207 -15.59 18.95 -15.10
N GLN A 208 -16.52 18.86 -16.03
CA GLN A 208 -17.90 18.42 -15.77
C GLN A 208 -17.94 16.98 -15.26
N GLN A 209 -17.15 16.08 -15.84
CA GLN A 209 -17.05 14.70 -15.38
C GLN A 209 -16.47 14.58 -13.96
N LEU A 210 -15.44 15.38 -13.65
CA LEU A 210 -14.90 15.49 -12.30
C LEU A 210 -15.95 16.01 -11.33
N GLU A 211 -16.70 17.06 -11.68
CA GLU A 211 -17.76 17.64 -10.86
C GLU A 211 -18.88 16.63 -10.57
N GLN A 212 -19.27 15.80 -11.55
CA GLN A 212 -20.21 14.70 -11.33
C GLN A 212 -19.70 13.70 -10.28
N THR A 213 -18.43 13.34 -10.33
CA THR A 213 -17.83 12.39 -9.38
C THR A 213 -17.74 13.01 -7.98
N LEU A 214 -17.38 14.29 -7.88
CA LEU A 214 -17.36 15.02 -6.61
C LEU A 214 -18.76 15.20 -6.03
N SER A 215 -19.77 15.47 -6.88
CA SER A 215 -21.17 15.57 -6.44
C SER A 215 -21.71 14.22 -5.93
N ALA A 216 -21.33 13.11 -6.55
CA ALA A 216 -21.68 11.77 -6.07
C ALA A 216 -21.03 11.47 -4.69
N GLN A 217 -19.78 11.90 -4.48
CA GLN A 217 -19.13 11.82 -3.16
C GLN A 217 -19.87 12.67 -2.12
N GLN A 218 -20.23 13.92 -2.47
CA GLN A 218 -20.99 14.80 -1.58
C GLN A 218 -22.36 14.20 -1.22
N GLN A 219 -23.10 13.69 -2.18
CA GLN A 219 -24.40 13.02 -1.94
C GLN A 219 -24.26 11.80 -1.02
N SER A 220 -23.21 11.00 -1.21
CA SER A 220 -22.91 9.86 -0.33
C SER A 220 -22.59 10.31 1.10
N GLN A 221 -21.86 11.42 1.25
CA GLN A 221 -21.56 12.02 2.55
C GLN A 221 -22.81 12.57 3.24
N GLU A 222 -23.67 13.26 2.49
CA GLU A 222 -24.96 13.73 3.01
C GLU A 222 -25.88 12.55 3.44
N GLN A 223 -25.89 11.46 2.69
CA GLN A 223 -26.65 10.26 3.07
C GLN A 223 -26.15 9.65 4.38
N VAL A 224 -24.83 9.55 4.56
CA VAL A 224 -24.25 9.08 5.84
C VAL A 224 -24.65 10.03 6.96
N LEU A 225 -24.51 11.35 6.76
CA LEU A 225 -24.87 12.35 7.74
C LEU A 225 -26.37 12.29 8.11
N ARG A 226 -27.27 12.28 7.13
CA ARG A 226 -28.72 12.18 7.34
C ARG A 226 -29.11 10.90 8.08
N ARG A 227 -28.43 9.78 7.83
CA ARG A 227 -28.68 8.51 8.52
C ARG A 227 -28.05 8.44 9.91
N SER A 228 -26.92 9.10 10.16
CA SER A 228 -26.23 9.09 11.45
C SER A 228 -26.83 10.09 12.44
N LEU A 229 -27.31 11.24 11.97
CA LEU A 229 -27.82 12.33 12.80
C LEU A 229 -28.92 11.88 13.79
N PRO A 230 -29.96 11.12 13.39
CA PRO A 230 -31.00 10.66 14.32
C PRO A 230 -30.44 9.82 15.47
N TYR A 231 -29.42 9.00 15.21
CA TYR A 231 -28.80 8.16 16.25
C TYR A 231 -27.94 8.96 17.22
N HIS A 232 -27.19 9.97 16.70
CA HIS A 232 -26.43 10.89 17.55
C HIS A 232 -27.37 11.73 18.43
N LEU A 233 -28.48 12.23 17.86
CA LEU A 233 -29.49 12.93 18.63
C LEU A 233 -30.15 12.03 19.68
N LEU A 234 -30.55 10.81 19.31
CA LEU A 234 -31.11 9.85 20.25
C LEU A 234 -30.13 9.54 21.39
N PHE A 235 -28.86 9.33 21.08
CA PHE A 235 -27.82 9.08 22.05
C PHE A 235 -27.67 10.25 23.04
N SER A 236 -27.58 11.49 22.51
CA SER A 236 -27.51 12.71 23.32
C SER A 236 -28.76 12.91 24.18
N LEU A 237 -29.96 12.66 23.61
CA LEU A 237 -31.21 12.73 24.35
C LEU A 237 -31.27 11.72 25.49
N LEU A 238 -30.84 10.47 25.28
CA LEU A 238 -30.79 9.44 26.34
C LEU A 238 -29.86 9.87 27.49
N ILE A 239 -28.71 10.44 27.17
CA ILE A 239 -27.77 10.96 28.17
C ILE A 239 -28.42 12.12 28.96
N GLN A 240 -29.02 13.10 28.26
CA GLN A 240 -29.67 14.23 28.88
C GLN A 240 -30.86 13.79 29.74
N LEU A 241 -31.65 12.81 29.27
CA LEU A 241 -32.76 12.25 30.04
C LEU A 241 -32.27 11.59 31.34
N LEU A 242 -31.20 10.81 31.27
CA LEU A 242 -30.57 10.23 32.45
C LEU A 242 -30.20 11.33 33.46
N PHE A 243 -29.50 12.37 32.98
CA PHE A 243 -29.06 13.47 33.80
C PHE A 243 -30.27 14.17 34.50
N ILE A 244 -31.34 14.48 33.73
CA ILE A 244 -32.56 15.09 34.24
C ILE A 244 -33.26 14.18 35.25
N VAL A 245 -33.38 12.89 34.97
CA VAL A 245 -34.03 11.93 35.89
C VAL A 245 -33.32 11.89 37.22
N VAL A 246 -31.99 11.78 37.23
CA VAL A 246 -31.21 11.74 38.48
C VAL A 246 -31.23 13.11 39.19
N LEU A 247 -31.20 14.21 38.42
CA LEU A 247 -31.31 15.56 38.97
C LEU A 247 -32.63 15.76 39.68
N VAL A 248 -33.77 15.45 39.04
CA VAL A 248 -35.10 15.60 39.61
C VAL A 248 -35.30 14.65 40.78
N TRP A 249 -34.95 13.36 40.62
CA TRP A 249 -35.06 12.37 41.69
C TRP A 249 -34.26 12.78 42.93
N GLY A 250 -33.01 13.22 42.74
CA GLY A 250 -32.15 13.66 43.83
C GLY A 250 -32.66 14.93 44.51
N ALA A 251 -33.16 15.91 43.73
CA ALA A 251 -33.77 17.13 44.29
C ALA A 251 -35.00 16.82 45.16
N LEU A 252 -35.85 15.86 44.73
CA LEU A 252 -37.00 15.40 45.54
C LEU A 252 -36.56 14.71 46.83
N GLN A 253 -35.47 13.93 46.77
CA GLN A 253 -34.93 13.25 47.98
C GLN A 253 -34.30 14.26 48.96
N VAL A 254 -33.64 15.30 48.46
CA VAL A 254 -33.08 16.37 49.29
C VAL A 254 -34.22 17.19 49.94
N SER A 255 -35.26 17.55 49.16
CA SER A 255 -36.41 18.28 49.70
C SER A 255 -37.23 17.46 50.72
N GLY A 256 -37.27 16.14 50.57
CA GLY A 256 -37.86 15.22 51.51
C GLY A 256 -36.98 14.91 52.75
N GLY A 257 -35.80 15.46 52.86
CA GLY A 257 -34.86 15.27 53.96
C GLY A 257 -34.24 13.87 54.06
N THR A 258 -34.38 13.05 53.03
CA THR A 258 -33.86 11.68 52.98
C THR A 258 -32.39 11.60 52.54
N VAL A 259 -31.92 12.57 51.77
CA VAL A 259 -30.54 12.66 51.26
C VAL A 259 -29.99 14.06 51.56
N ALA A 260 -28.76 14.12 52.07
CA ALA A 260 -28.08 15.40 52.24
C ALA A 260 -27.73 16.05 50.89
N LEU A 261 -27.76 17.39 50.83
CA LEU A 261 -27.41 18.15 49.62
C LEU A 261 -26.01 17.79 49.09
N SER A 262 -25.04 17.57 49.99
CA SER A 262 -23.69 17.13 49.64
C SER A 262 -23.67 15.76 48.95
N GLY A 263 -24.47 14.79 49.42
CA GLY A 263 -24.57 13.48 48.75
C GLY A 263 -25.17 13.58 47.36
N TRP A 264 -26.18 14.43 47.17
CA TRP A 264 -26.77 14.66 45.85
C TRP A 264 -25.78 15.34 44.89
N LEU A 265 -25.01 16.37 45.32
CA LEU A 265 -23.98 16.99 44.54
C LEU A 265 -22.86 16.01 44.12
N ALA A 266 -22.48 15.09 45.02
CA ALA A 266 -21.51 14.05 44.72
C ALA A 266 -22.00 13.13 43.58
N VAL A 267 -23.28 12.73 43.59
CA VAL A 267 -23.87 11.92 42.52
C VAL A 267 -23.90 12.69 41.18
N MET A 268 -24.20 14.01 41.20
CA MET A 268 -24.20 14.84 39.99
C MET A 268 -22.81 14.89 39.32
N ILE A 269 -21.76 15.06 40.11
CA ILE A 269 -20.39 15.08 39.59
C ILE A 269 -20.01 13.67 39.04
N LEU A 270 -20.42 12.63 39.72
CA LEU A 270 -20.14 11.26 39.30
C LEU A 270 -20.85 10.90 37.99
N ILE A 271 -22.09 11.40 37.76
CA ILE A 271 -22.76 11.26 36.46
C ILE A 271 -21.98 11.94 35.35
N ALA A 272 -21.49 13.16 35.57
CA ALA A 272 -20.69 13.86 34.56
C ALA A 272 -19.45 13.03 34.18
N ARG A 273 -18.74 12.48 35.15
CA ARG A 273 -17.56 11.59 34.95
C ARG A 273 -17.93 10.26 34.25
N PHE A 274 -19.12 9.74 34.50
CA PHE A 274 -19.61 8.51 33.86
C PHE A 274 -20.00 8.72 32.40
N ILE A 275 -20.61 9.86 32.08
CA ILE A 275 -21.13 10.18 30.76
C ILE A 275 -19.98 10.48 29.77
N GLU A 276 -18.93 11.17 30.22
CA GLU A 276 -17.82 11.61 29.36
C GLU A 276 -17.20 10.50 28.50
N PRO A 277 -16.74 9.36 29.05
CA PRO A 277 -16.17 8.27 28.24
C PRO A 277 -17.21 7.62 27.33
N LEU A 278 -18.47 7.53 27.73
CA LEU A 278 -19.53 6.96 26.90
C LEU A 278 -19.81 7.83 25.66
N HIS A 279 -19.71 9.16 25.79
CA HIS A 279 -19.82 10.07 24.66
C HIS A 279 -18.68 9.87 23.64
N GLN A 280 -17.47 9.61 24.10
CA GLN A 280 -16.31 9.34 23.23
C GLN A 280 -16.47 8.04 22.43
N LEU A 281 -17.25 7.07 22.88
CA LEU A 281 -17.43 5.77 22.24
C LEU A 281 -17.96 5.89 20.80
N SER A 282 -18.83 6.88 20.52
CA SER A 282 -19.37 7.10 19.17
C SER A 282 -18.31 7.54 18.14
N HIS A 283 -17.30 8.28 18.58
CA HIS A 283 -16.18 8.72 17.73
C HIS A 283 -15.14 7.61 17.51
N ILE A 284 -14.89 6.80 18.54
CA ILE A 284 -13.95 5.68 18.48
C ILE A 284 -14.43 4.59 17.52
N ASP A 285 -15.73 4.34 17.43
CA ASP A 285 -16.29 3.31 16.54
C ASP A 285 -15.98 3.58 15.07
N GLN A 286 -16.09 4.83 14.60
CA GLN A 286 -15.72 5.22 13.24
C GLN A 286 -14.22 5.02 12.98
N ALA A 287 -13.37 5.45 13.91
CA ALA A 287 -11.92 5.31 13.78
C ALA A 287 -11.47 3.85 13.78
N LEU A 288 -12.11 2.97 14.59
CA LEU A 288 -11.86 1.53 14.58
C LEU A 288 -12.24 0.87 13.25
N ARG A 289 -13.36 1.29 12.63
CA ARG A 289 -13.74 0.77 11.30
C ARG A 289 -12.73 1.18 10.23
N GLN A 290 -12.27 2.43 10.21
CA GLN A 290 -11.24 2.91 9.29
C GLN A 290 -9.93 2.15 9.46
N ALA A 291 -9.47 1.99 10.70
CA ALA A 291 -8.27 1.23 11.02
C ALA A 291 -8.39 -0.25 10.63
N GLY A 292 -9.56 -0.86 10.83
CA GLY A 292 -9.87 -2.22 10.40
C GLY A 292 -9.84 -2.38 8.87
N THR A 293 -10.28 -1.37 8.13
CA THR A 293 -10.22 -1.36 6.65
C THR A 293 -8.77 -1.28 6.17
N ALA A 294 -7.96 -0.42 6.81
CA ALA A 294 -6.54 -0.28 6.53
C ALA A 294 -5.77 -1.59 6.80
N LEU A 295 -6.00 -2.23 7.94
CA LEU A 295 -5.39 -3.52 8.27
C LEU A 295 -5.76 -4.63 7.27
N ASN A 296 -7.02 -4.64 6.80
CA ASN A 296 -7.44 -5.61 5.79
C ASN A 296 -6.79 -5.36 4.44
N ALA A 297 -6.60 -4.09 4.03
CA ALA A 297 -5.89 -3.74 2.82
C ALA A 297 -4.43 -4.23 2.90
N ILE A 298 -3.74 -3.96 4.01
CA ILE A 298 -2.38 -4.45 4.25
C ILE A 298 -2.33 -5.98 4.27
N HIS A 299 -3.28 -6.63 4.95
CA HIS A 299 -3.33 -8.09 5.02
C HIS A 299 -3.57 -8.73 3.65
N ARG A 300 -4.48 -8.17 2.85
CA ARG A 300 -4.75 -8.64 1.48
C ARG A 300 -3.48 -8.55 0.64
N GLU A 301 -2.75 -7.44 0.75
CA GLU A 301 -1.49 -7.25 0.06
C GLU A 301 -0.45 -8.27 0.49
N LEU A 302 -0.19 -8.41 1.79
CA LEU A 302 0.78 -9.36 2.33
C LEU A 302 0.40 -10.85 2.13
N SER A 303 -0.88 -11.15 1.86
CA SER A 303 -1.37 -12.50 1.56
C SER A 303 -1.40 -12.78 0.05
N GLY A 304 -1.06 -11.80 -0.79
CA GLY A 304 -0.96 -11.96 -2.23
C GLY A 304 0.07 -13.02 -2.62
N LYS A 305 -0.11 -13.65 -3.78
CA LYS A 305 0.86 -14.62 -4.30
C LYS A 305 2.19 -13.92 -4.59
N THR A 306 3.25 -14.39 -3.97
CA THR A 306 4.63 -13.93 -4.20
C THR A 306 5.41 -14.97 -4.97
N ARG A 307 6.40 -14.49 -5.73
CA ARG A 307 7.40 -15.36 -6.35
C ARG A 307 8.18 -16.09 -5.26
N HIS A 308 8.24 -17.40 -5.35
CA HIS A 308 9.12 -18.18 -4.49
C HIS A 308 10.55 -18.02 -5.00
N SER A 309 11.44 -17.50 -4.19
CA SER A 309 12.87 -17.43 -4.48
C SER A 309 13.64 -18.07 -3.34
N PRO A 310 14.52 -19.03 -3.60
CA PRO A 310 15.37 -19.58 -2.56
C PRO A 310 16.29 -18.50 -2.00
N ALA A 311 16.64 -18.60 -0.72
CA ALA A 311 17.52 -17.62 -0.06
C ALA A 311 18.93 -17.61 -0.67
N GLN A 312 19.40 -18.77 -1.14
CA GLN A 312 20.68 -18.95 -1.81
C GLN A 312 20.52 -19.95 -2.95
N SER A 313 21.24 -19.73 -4.04
CA SER A 313 21.38 -20.69 -5.12
C SER A 313 22.81 -20.62 -5.68
N ARG A 314 23.23 -21.69 -6.38
CA ARG A 314 24.45 -21.66 -7.18
C ARG A 314 24.22 -20.86 -8.46
N ASN A 315 25.29 -20.41 -9.10
CA ASN A 315 25.21 -19.89 -10.45
C ASN A 315 24.88 -21.01 -11.44
N PRO A 316 24.12 -20.74 -12.50
CA PRO A 316 23.89 -21.72 -13.56
C PRO A 316 25.21 -22.10 -14.26
N SER A 317 25.29 -23.33 -14.74
CA SER A 317 26.49 -23.87 -15.41
C SER A 317 26.68 -23.30 -16.83
N SER A 318 25.61 -22.83 -17.46
CA SER A 318 25.56 -22.20 -18.77
C SER A 318 24.51 -21.10 -18.78
N LEU A 319 24.64 -20.15 -19.67
CA LEU A 319 23.69 -19.04 -19.87
C LEU A 319 22.88 -19.19 -21.17
N THR A 320 22.83 -20.41 -21.73
CA THR A 320 21.82 -20.78 -22.70
C THR A 320 20.45 -20.73 -22.05
N ILE A 321 19.52 -19.94 -22.58
CA ILE A 321 18.18 -19.82 -22.04
C ILE A 321 17.24 -20.69 -22.84
N ARG A 322 16.56 -21.62 -22.15
CA ARG A 322 15.56 -22.52 -22.73
C ARG A 322 14.20 -22.22 -22.13
N ALA A 323 13.22 -22.11 -22.97
CA ALA A 323 11.81 -22.05 -22.62
C ALA A 323 11.12 -23.32 -23.11
N ASP A 324 10.39 -23.98 -22.23
CA ASP A 324 9.70 -25.24 -22.53
C ASP A 324 8.21 -25.10 -22.20
N ALA A 325 7.34 -25.25 -23.23
CA ALA A 325 5.89 -25.31 -23.15
C ALA A 325 5.24 -24.15 -22.32
N LEU A 326 5.69 -22.91 -22.56
CA LEU A 326 5.21 -21.74 -21.80
C LEU A 326 3.77 -21.41 -22.15
N ASN A 327 2.90 -21.33 -21.12
CA ASN A 327 1.53 -20.85 -21.24
C ASN A 327 1.30 -19.69 -20.28
N VAL A 328 0.68 -18.62 -20.76
CA VAL A 328 0.35 -17.42 -19.99
C VAL A 328 -1.05 -16.95 -20.34
N VAL A 329 -1.83 -16.65 -19.30
CA VAL A 329 -3.17 -16.07 -19.41
C VAL A 329 -3.17 -14.73 -18.65
N SER A 330 -3.83 -13.70 -19.18
CA SER A 330 -3.99 -12.43 -18.49
C SER A 330 -4.91 -12.55 -17.27
N ASP A 331 -4.90 -11.54 -16.39
CA ASP A 331 -5.80 -11.48 -15.22
C ASP A 331 -7.29 -11.49 -15.63
N GLU A 332 -7.60 -11.06 -16.85
CA GLU A 332 -8.95 -11.08 -17.46
C GLU A 332 -9.31 -12.44 -18.11
N GLY A 333 -8.43 -13.44 -18.03
CA GLY A 333 -8.64 -14.75 -18.63
C GLY A 333 -8.32 -14.84 -20.12
N LYS A 334 -7.73 -13.78 -20.73
CA LYS A 334 -7.31 -13.81 -22.14
C LYS A 334 -5.96 -14.51 -22.27
N PRO A 335 -5.82 -15.53 -23.11
CA PRO A 335 -4.56 -16.19 -23.34
C PRO A 335 -3.56 -15.24 -24.05
N LEU A 336 -2.33 -15.19 -23.54
CA LEU A 336 -1.25 -14.36 -24.05
C LEU A 336 -0.12 -15.16 -24.70
N LEU A 337 0.17 -16.37 -24.19
CA LEU A 337 1.13 -17.29 -24.76
C LEU A 337 0.56 -18.71 -24.75
N HIS A 338 0.82 -19.47 -25.80
CA HIS A 338 0.32 -20.83 -26.00
C HIS A 338 1.48 -21.76 -26.40
N ASP A 339 1.83 -22.68 -25.50
CA ASP A 339 2.81 -23.74 -25.73
C ASP A 339 4.10 -23.29 -26.42
N VAL A 340 4.66 -22.17 -25.94
CA VAL A 340 5.82 -21.53 -26.54
C VAL A 340 7.09 -22.21 -26.05
N SER A 341 7.87 -22.80 -27.00
CA SER A 341 9.14 -23.49 -26.71
C SER A 341 10.23 -22.99 -27.64
N PHE A 342 11.38 -22.56 -27.08
CA PHE A 342 12.52 -22.07 -27.87
C PHE A 342 13.83 -22.11 -27.07
N ILE A 343 14.94 -21.85 -27.77
CA ILE A 343 16.28 -21.78 -27.19
C ILE A 343 16.95 -20.49 -27.63
N CYS A 344 17.50 -19.73 -26.65
CA CYS A 344 18.40 -18.61 -26.91
C CYS A 344 19.84 -19.07 -26.60
N PRO A 345 20.72 -19.19 -27.59
CA PRO A 345 22.11 -19.65 -27.41
C PRO A 345 22.91 -18.67 -26.53
N GLU A 346 23.82 -19.21 -25.73
CA GLU A 346 24.74 -18.44 -24.89
C GLU A 346 25.68 -17.59 -25.74
N ASN A 347 26.02 -16.37 -25.28
CA ASN A 347 26.92 -15.40 -25.93
C ASN A 347 26.52 -15.05 -27.37
N ARG A 348 25.24 -15.13 -27.69
CA ARG A 348 24.66 -14.80 -28.99
C ARG A 348 23.62 -13.71 -28.89
N LEU A 349 23.42 -13.00 -30.01
CA LEU A 349 22.33 -12.05 -30.16
C LEU A 349 21.08 -12.79 -30.66
N THR A 350 20.08 -12.93 -29.80
CA THR A 350 18.76 -13.41 -30.18
C THR A 350 17.77 -12.24 -30.31
N VAL A 351 17.12 -12.15 -31.47
CA VAL A 351 16.05 -11.16 -31.68
C VAL A 351 14.69 -11.84 -31.65
N ILE A 352 13.78 -11.30 -30.86
CA ILE A 352 12.37 -11.72 -30.82
C ILE A 352 11.55 -10.65 -31.56
N THR A 353 10.86 -11.06 -32.62
CA THR A 353 10.05 -10.17 -33.44
C THR A 353 8.67 -10.78 -33.75
N GLY A 354 7.77 -10.00 -34.36
CA GLY A 354 6.42 -10.45 -34.69
C GLY A 354 5.39 -9.33 -34.62
N SER A 355 4.14 -9.61 -34.91
CA SER A 355 3.04 -8.65 -34.92
C SER A 355 2.84 -7.97 -33.55
N SER A 356 2.21 -6.80 -33.53
CA SER A 356 1.82 -6.14 -32.28
C SER A 356 0.83 -7.04 -31.51
N GLY A 357 1.01 -7.15 -30.19
CA GLY A 357 0.17 -8.04 -29.35
C GLY A 357 0.55 -9.53 -29.40
N ALA A 358 1.59 -9.95 -30.13
CA ALA A 358 2.01 -11.35 -30.22
C ALA A 358 2.59 -11.96 -28.91
N GLY A 359 2.66 -11.20 -27.81
CA GLY A 359 3.16 -11.70 -26.53
C GLY A 359 4.66 -11.52 -26.28
N LYS A 360 5.39 -10.79 -27.14
CA LYS A 360 6.86 -10.58 -27.08
C LYS A 360 7.33 -10.00 -25.73
N THR A 361 6.72 -8.91 -25.30
CA THR A 361 7.03 -8.28 -23.99
C THR A 361 6.71 -9.21 -22.83
N THR A 362 5.60 -9.96 -22.91
CA THR A 362 5.25 -10.97 -21.90
C THR A 362 6.33 -12.05 -21.83
N LEU A 363 6.79 -12.53 -22.96
CA LEU A 363 7.86 -13.51 -23.03
C LEU A 363 9.15 -12.97 -22.38
N LEU A 364 9.55 -11.74 -22.69
CA LEU A 364 10.73 -11.11 -22.09
C LEU A 364 10.61 -11.00 -20.56
N HIS A 365 9.41 -10.70 -20.04
CA HIS A 365 9.15 -10.68 -18.61
C HIS A 365 9.26 -12.06 -17.94
N LEU A 366 8.90 -13.14 -18.64
CA LEU A 366 9.10 -14.52 -18.15
C LEU A 366 10.58 -14.87 -18.11
N LEU A 367 11.34 -14.54 -19.18
CA LEU A 367 12.78 -14.76 -19.22
C LEU A 367 13.48 -13.96 -18.10
N ALA A 368 13.05 -12.74 -17.87
CA ALA A 368 13.55 -11.90 -16.78
C ALA A 368 13.07 -12.38 -15.40
N ARG A 369 12.12 -13.32 -15.32
CA ARG A 369 11.43 -13.68 -14.09
C ARG A 369 10.83 -12.48 -13.34
N THR A 370 10.31 -11.53 -14.05
CA THR A 370 9.45 -10.47 -13.50
C THR A 370 7.98 -10.90 -13.47
N ALA A 371 7.64 -11.99 -14.19
CA ALA A 371 6.39 -12.72 -14.14
C ALA A 371 6.70 -14.23 -14.16
N ASP A 372 5.79 -15.06 -13.64
CA ASP A 372 5.88 -16.53 -13.72
C ASP A 372 4.78 -17.05 -14.67
N PRO A 373 5.02 -18.10 -15.49
CA PRO A 373 4.01 -18.70 -16.35
C PRO A 373 2.99 -19.51 -15.55
N GLN A 374 1.80 -19.75 -16.09
CA GLN A 374 0.83 -20.66 -15.50
C GLN A 374 1.26 -22.13 -15.65
N SER A 375 1.89 -22.46 -16.78
CA SER A 375 2.54 -23.77 -17.00
C SER A 375 3.75 -23.60 -17.91
N GLY A 376 4.63 -24.60 -17.91
CA GLY A 376 5.91 -24.54 -18.58
C GLY A 376 7.04 -24.05 -17.66
N VAL A 377 8.26 -24.02 -18.17
CA VAL A 377 9.45 -23.66 -17.41
C VAL A 377 10.45 -22.88 -18.25
N VAL A 378 11.11 -21.91 -17.63
CA VAL A 378 12.28 -21.21 -18.18
C VAL A 378 13.51 -21.71 -17.43
N ASN A 379 14.52 -22.15 -18.18
CA ASN A 379 15.78 -22.64 -17.64
C ASN A 379 16.92 -21.72 -18.07
N TYR A 380 17.84 -21.43 -17.16
CA TYR A 380 19.15 -20.86 -17.40
C TYR A 380 20.16 -22.00 -17.29
N GLY A 381 20.66 -22.46 -18.43
CA GLY A 381 21.46 -23.67 -18.50
C GLY A 381 20.74 -24.90 -17.93
N ASP A 382 21.29 -25.45 -16.86
CA ASP A 382 20.79 -26.60 -16.15
C ASP A 382 19.78 -26.30 -15.02
N MET A 383 19.46 -25.01 -14.79
CA MET A 383 18.64 -24.62 -13.65
C MET A 383 17.35 -23.90 -14.05
N PRO A 384 16.19 -24.34 -13.53
CA PRO A 384 14.96 -23.54 -13.63
C PRO A 384 15.15 -22.16 -13.02
N VAL A 385 14.68 -21.10 -13.71
CA VAL A 385 14.78 -19.72 -13.22
C VAL A 385 14.12 -19.53 -11.85
N THR A 386 13.13 -20.37 -11.51
CA THR A 386 12.44 -20.39 -10.22
C THR A 386 13.34 -20.87 -9.07
N MET A 387 14.40 -21.59 -9.36
CA MET A 387 15.39 -22.07 -8.38
C MET A 387 16.58 -21.13 -8.20
N LEU A 388 16.64 -20.06 -8.97
CA LEU A 388 17.67 -19.01 -8.81
C LEU A 388 17.26 -18.02 -7.73
N SER A 389 18.21 -17.67 -6.84
CA SER A 389 18.00 -16.61 -5.85
C SER A 389 17.95 -15.23 -6.51
N GLU A 390 17.27 -14.27 -5.88
CA GLU A 390 17.20 -12.89 -6.40
C GLU A 390 18.60 -12.26 -6.56
N THR A 391 19.54 -12.61 -5.66
CA THR A 391 20.93 -12.13 -5.75
C THR A 391 21.65 -12.66 -6.98
N VAL A 392 21.49 -13.95 -7.29
CA VAL A 392 22.07 -14.57 -8.50
C VAL A 392 21.40 -14.01 -9.76
N LEU A 393 20.07 -13.89 -9.76
CA LEU A 393 19.36 -13.29 -10.90
C LEU A 393 19.78 -11.86 -11.15
N ALA A 394 19.96 -11.05 -10.11
CA ALA A 394 20.39 -9.65 -10.24
C ALA A 394 21.81 -9.51 -10.77
N SER A 395 22.72 -10.44 -10.43
CA SER A 395 24.10 -10.44 -10.95
C SER A 395 24.21 -11.00 -12.38
N VAL A 396 23.34 -11.94 -12.74
CA VAL A 396 23.40 -12.61 -14.06
C VAL A 396 22.71 -11.81 -15.14
N ARG A 397 21.55 -11.18 -14.86
CA ARG A 397 20.72 -10.55 -15.88
C ARG A 397 20.38 -9.10 -15.59
N GLN A 398 20.25 -8.31 -16.65
CA GLN A 398 19.61 -6.99 -16.61
C GLN A 398 18.46 -6.91 -17.62
N LEU A 399 17.37 -6.24 -17.23
CA LEU A 399 16.21 -5.99 -18.07
C LEU A 399 16.04 -4.49 -18.28
N VAL A 400 15.98 -4.06 -19.53
CA VAL A 400 15.58 -2.70 -19.91
C VAL A 400 14.22 -2.80 -20.59
N THR A 401 13.22 -2.23 -19.97
CA THR A 401 11.84 -2.21 -20.48
C THR A 401 11.63 -1.04 -21.43
N GLN A 402 10.58 -1.10 -22.25
CA GLN A 402 10.19 -0.03 -23.17
C GLN A 402 9.97 1.31 -22.48
N SER A 403 9.34 1.32 -21.28
CA SER A 403 9.23 2.51 -20.44
C SER A 403 10.50 2.72 -19.63
N SER A 404 11.29 3.70 -20.03
CA SER A 404 12.59 4.03 -19.43
C SER A 404 12.40 5.00 -18.26
N HIS A 405 12.77 4.58 -17.05
CA HIS A 405 12.71 5.42 -15.85
C HIS A 405 14.09 5.49 -15.18
N LEU A 406 14.49 6.71 -14.84
CA LEU A 406 15.66 6.96 -13.99
C LEU A 406 15.20 7.11 -12.54
N LEU A 407 16.04 6.66 -11.63
CA LEU A 407 15.82 6.86 -10.21
C LEU A 407 16.13 8.30 -9.84
N ARG A 408 15.34 8.90 -8.96
CA ARG A 408 15.60 10.24 -8.43
C ARG A 408 16.89 10.25 -7.63
N GLY A 409 17.76 11.21 -7.87
CA GLY A 409 19.07 11.38 -7.25
C GLY A 409 20.07 11.89 -8.27
N THR A 410 21.38 11.79 -7.99
CA THR A 410 22.40 12.18 -8.97
C THR A 410 22.40 11.22 -10.16
N LEU A 411 22.76 11.73 -11.33
CA LEU A 411 22.88 10.90 -12.54
C LEU A 411 23.87 9.75 -12.30
N ARG A 412 25.02 10.02 -11.66
CA ARG A 412 26.00 9.01 -11.23
C ARG A 412 25.33 7.89 -10.42
N TRP A 413 24.61 8.26 -9.35
CA TRP A 413 23.93 7.29 -8.52
C TRP A 413 22.91 6.48 -9.29
N SER A 414 22.14 7.11 -10.18
CA SER A 414 21.13 6.42 -10.99
C SER A 414 21.75 5.44 -12.01
N LEU A 415 22.92 5.77 -12.58
CA LEU A 415 23.62 4.92 -13.54
C LEU A 415 24.32 3.72 -12.89
N LEU A 416 24.85 3.89 -11.67
CA LEU A 416 25.65 2.87 -10.99
C LEU A 416 24.82 1.86 -10.18
N GLN A 417 23.49 1.86 -10.32
CA GLN A 417 22.64 0.85 -9.67
C GLN A 417 22.92 -0.54 -10.25
N GLY A 418 23.49 -1.41 -9.42
CA GLY A 418 23.88 -2.79 -9.81
C GLY A 418 25.27 -2.90 -10.46
N ALA A 419 26.01 -1.81 -10.61
CA ALA A 419 27.38 -1.82 -11.11
C ALA A 419 28.42 -1.79 -9.97
N ALA A 420 29.61 -2.32 -10.24
CA ALA A 420 30.74 -2.35 -9.30
C ALA A 420 31.51 -1.00 -9.35
N GLN A 421 30.88 0.12 -9.02
CA GLN A 421 31.45 1.48 -8.93
C GLN A 421 32.66 1.72 -9.88
N PRO A 422 32.48 1.69 -11.21
CA PRO A 422 33.56 1.95 -12.16
C PRO A 422 34.00 3.42 -12.08
N ASP A 423 35.23 3.68 -12.47
CA ASP A 423 35.77 5.04 -12.59
C ASP A 423 34.96 5.89 -13.58
N ASP A 424 34.97 7.20 -13.38
CA ASP A 424 34.24 8.16 -14.20
C ASP A 424 34.59 8.04 -15.69
N GLU A 425 35.82 7.72 -16.05
CA GLU A 425 36.25 7.50 -17.43
C GLU A 425 35.45 6.36 -18.08
N ILE A 426 35.23 5.27 -17.38
CA ILE A 426 34.44 4.12 -17.88
C ILE A 426 33.00 4.53 -18.08
N VAL A 427 32.43 5.26 -17.12
CA VAL A 427 31.03 5.75 -17.19
C VAL A 427 30.87 6.68 -18.39
N LEU A 428 31.76 7.65 -18.55
CA LEU A 428 31.70 8.61 -19.64
C LEU A 428 31.95 7.95 -21.02
N ALA A 429 32.87 6.99 -21.09
CA ALA A 429 33.11 6.21 -22.30
C ALA A 429 31.87 5.41 -22.72
N GLN A 430 31.18 4.78 -21.73
CA GLN A 430 29.93 4.04 -21.99
C GLN A 430 28.80 4.98 -22.45
N LEU A 431 28.68 6.16 -21.87
CA LEU A 431 27.71 7.17 -22.31
C LEU A 431 28.01 7.66 -23.72
N HIS A 432 29.28 7.91 -24.01
CA HIS A 432 29.71 8.35 -25.33
C HIS A 432 29.47 7.30 -26.43
N SER A 433 29.69 6.01 -26.15
CA SER A 433 29.39 4.92 -27.10
C SER A 433 27.91 4.90 -27.51
N LEU A 434 27.01 5.30 -26.61
CA LEU A 434 25.57 5.44 -26.86
C LEU A 434 25.17 6.82 -27.42
N GLY A 435 26.16 7.68 -27.76
CA GLY A 435 25.92 9.01 -28.33
C GLY A 435 25.39 10.03 -27.32
N LEU A 436 25.71 9.86 -26.02
CA LEU A 436 25.43 10.82 -24.97
C LEU A 436 26.72 11.57 -24.60
N THR A 437 26.71 12.89 -24.76
CA THR A 437 27.83 13.74 -24.35
C THR A 437 27.49 14.31 -22.98
N VAL A 438 28.17 13.80 -21.95
CA VAL A 438 27.97 14.19 -20.54
C VAL A 438 29.34 14.58 -19.99
N THR A 439 29.41 15.70 -19.27
CA THR A 439 30.62 16.12 -18.56
C THR A 439 30.70 15.46 -17.16
N PRO A 440 31.91 15.35 -16.54
CA PRO A 440 32.04 14.83 -15.18
C PRO A 440 31.16 15.57 -14.17
N ALA A 441 31.01 16.89 -14.28
CA ALA A 441 30.17 17.70 -13.41
C ALA A 441 28.67 17.33 -13.52
N GLN A 442 28.21 17.01 -14.73
CA GLN A 442 26.82 16.62 -14.95
C GLN A 442 26.46 15.25 -14.36
N LEU A 443 27.44 14.41 -14.06
CA LEU A 443 27.19 13.14 -13.35
C LEU A 443 26.64 13.38 -11.94
N ASP A 444 26.92 14.52 -11.32
CA ASP A 444 26.50 14.86 -9.97
C ASP A 444 25.22 15.73 -9.93
N GLU A 445 24.65 16.06 -11.10
CA GLU A 445 23.37 16.77 -11.21
C GLU A 445 22.18 15.84 -10.90
N ASP A 446 21.10 16.43 -10.34
CA ASP A 446 19.86 15.70 -10.01
C ASP A 446 19.12 15.33 -11.31
N THR A 447 18.67 14.08 -11.38
CA THR A 447 17.90 13.55 -12.52
C THR A 447 16.43 14.02 -12.55
N GLY A 448 15.93 14.62 -11.48
CA GLY A 448 14.52 14.98 -11.31
C GLY A 448 13.61 13.76 -11.06
N GLU A 449 12.30 13.99 -11.00
CA GLU A 449 11.33 12.90 -10.87
C GLU A 449 11.28 12.07 -12.16
N GLN A 450 11.60 10.76 -12.07
CA GLN A 450 11.61 9.82 -13.20
C GLN A 450 12.49 10.28 -14.39
N GLY A 451 13.47 11.15 -14.12
CA GLY A 451 14.38 11.66 -15.15
C GLY A 451 13.77 12.75 -16.02
N ASP A 452 12.86 13.58 -15.52
CA ASP A 452 12.15 14.60 -16.31
C ASP A 452 13.06 15.66 -16.93
N CYS A 453 14.31 15.77 -16.45
CA CYS A 453 15.34 16.63 -17.03
C CYS A 453 15.84 16.14 -18.42
N PHE A 454 15.53 14.90 -18.82
CA PHE A 454 16.02 14.29 -20.05
C PHE A 454 14.92 14.04 -21.08
N SER A 455 15.26 14.12 -22.36
CA SER A 455 14.35 13.71 -23.43
C SER A 455 14.09 12.20 -23.40
N GLY A 456 13.01 11.72 -24.02
CA GLY A 456 12.66 10.29 -24.07
C GLY A 456 13.80 9.42 -24.62
N GLY A 457 14.45 9.85 -25.71
CA GLY A 457 15.58 9.15 -26.28
C GLY A 457 16.85 9.21 -25.42
N GLN A 458 17.06 10.30 -24.66
CA GLN A 458 18.14 10.35 -23.66
C GLN A 458 17.88 9.41 -22.52
N LYS A 459 16.66 9.41 -21.95
CA LYS A 459 16.26 8.47 -20.88
C LYS A 459 16.50 7.02 -21.28
N GLN A 460 16.09 6.66 -22.49
CA GLN A 460 16.26 5.30 -23.01
C GLN A 460 17.74 4.91 -23.08
N ARG A 461 18.60 5.79 -23.63
CA ARG A 461 20.06 5.55 -23.70
C ARG A 461 20.72 5.54 -22.33
N LEU A 462 20.29 6.37 -21.38
CA LEU A 462 20.77 6.36 -19.99
C LEU A 462 20.40 5.06 -19.27
N CYS A 463 19.17 4.56 -19.45
CA CYS A 463 18.76 3.25 -18.91
C CYS A 463 19.53 2.09 -19.52
N LEU A 464 19.85 2.17 -20.83
CA LEU A 464 20.71 1.21 -21.49
C LEU A 464 22.15 1.28 -20.96
N ALA A 465 22.71 2.49 -20.79
CA ALA A 465 24.04 2.70 -20.19
C ALA A 465 24.14 2.06 -18.79
N ARG A 466 23.11 2.28 -17.94
CA ARG A 466 23.02 1.64 -16.62
C ARG A 466 23.08 0.12 -16.70
N ALA A 467 22.35 -0.47 -17.65
CA ALA A 467 22.35 -1.92 -17.83
C ALA A 467 23.69 -2.46 -18.31
N LEU A 468 24.37 -1.74 -19.22
CA LEU A 468 25.69 -2.11 -19.73
C LEU A 468 26.80 -1.93 -18.70
N LEU A 469 26.74 -0.87 -17.89
CA LEU A 469 27.69 -0.61 -16.78
C LEU A 469 27.65 -1.70 -15.71
N ALA A 470 26.50 -2.35 -15.52
CA ALA A 470 26.37 -3.49 -14.60
C ALA A 470 27.05 -4.76 -15.13
N GLN A 471 27.51 -4.79 -16.38
CA GLN A 471 28.18 -5.91 -17.05
C GLN A 471 27.45 -7.26 -16.84
N PRO A 472 26.14 -7.35 -17.11
CA PRO A 472 25.40 -8.58 -16.88
C PRO A 472 25.82 -9.65 -17.88
N SER A 473 25.76 -10.90 -17.52
CA SER A 473 26.00 -12.00 -18.44
C SER A 473 24.86 -12.21 -19.43
N VAL A 474 23.64 -11.77 -19.07
CA VAL A 474 22.42 -11.82 -19.89
C VAL A 474 21.78 -10.43 -19.94
N LEU A 475 21.60 -9.88 -21.12
CA LEU A 475 20.96 -8.60 -21.36
C LEU A 475 19.62 -8.81 -22.07
N LEU A 476 18.54 -8.37 -21.42
CA LEU A 476 17.17 -8.45 -21.91
C LEU A 476 16.68 -7.04 -22.24
N LEU A 477 16.28 -6.79 -23.47
CA LEU A 477 15.91 -5.44 -23.94
C LEU A 477 14.54 -5.47 -24.64
N ASP A 478 13.66 -4.56 -24.26
CA ASP A 478 12.38 -4.34 -24.93
C ASP A 478 12.40 -3.04 -25.71
N GLU A 479 12.39 -3.11 -27.04
CA GLU A 479 12.39 -2.00 -27.98
C GLU A 479 13.49 -0.94 -27.72
N PRO A 480 14.78 -1.30 -27.62
CA PRO A 480 15.84 -0.37 -27.21
C PRO A 480 16.11 0.78 -28.19
N THR A 481 15.51 0.75 -29.37
CA THR A 481 15.76 1.73 -30.46
C THR A 481 14.50 2.50 -30.89
N ALA A 482 13.35 2.29 -30.28
CA ALA A 482 12.06 2.81 -30.77
C ALA A 482 11.96 4.34 -30.76
N SER A 483 12.56 5.02 -29.78
CA SER A 483 12.47 6.48 -29.60
C SER A 483 13.72 7.24 -30.04
N LEU A 484 14.58 6.62 -30.85
CA LEU A 484 15.87 7.18 -31.21
C LEU A 484 15.87 7.74 -32.63
N ASP A 485 16.60 8.85 -32.81
CA ASP A 485 17.00 9.35 -34.15
C ASP A 485 17.93 8.37 -34.86
N VAL A 486 18.11 8.56 -36.17
CA VAL A 486 18.86 7.63 -37.04
C VAL A 486 20.30 7.41 -36.57
N LEU A 487 21.00 8.49 -36.16
CA LEU A 487 22.40 8.40 -35.74
C LEU A 487 22.55 7.69 -34.39
N SER A 488 21.70 8.05 -33.42
CA SER A 488 21.67 7.41 -32.12
C SER A 488 21.24 5.94 -32.21
N ARG A 489 20.29 5.62 -33.08
CA ARG A 489 19.86 4.25 -33.35
C ARG A 489 21.03 3.39 -33.87
N LYS A 490 21.77 3.89 -34.84
CA LYS A 490 22.94 3.17 -35.41
C LYS A 490 23.97 2.87 -34.32
N ARG A 491 24.34 3.87 -33.49
CA ARG A 491 25.31 3.68 -32.39
C ARG A 491 24.84 2.64 -31.39
N VAL A 492 23.55 2.68 -30.99
CA VAL A 492 22.98 1.69 -30.09
C VAL A 492 23.01 0.30 -30.72
N ILE A 493 22.65 0.14 -31.98
CA ILE A 493 22.70 -1.13 -32.70
C ILE A 493 24.14 -1.67 -32.73
N ASP A 494 25.11 -0.85 -33.08
CA ASP A 494 26.52 -1.24 -33.15
C ASP A 494 27.02 -1.67 -31.77
N THR A 495 26.77 -0.87 -30.72
CA THR A 495 27.11 -1.21 -29.33
C THR A 495 26.48 -2.53 -28.88
N LEU A 496 25.20 -2.77 -29.19
CA LEU A 496 24.49 -4.02 -28.78
C LEU A 496 24.98 -5.22 -29.58
N THR A 497 25.36 -5.04 -30.83
CA THR A 497 25.89 -6.12 -31.69
C THR A 497 27.30 -6.55 -31.25
N GLU A 498 28.14 -5.62 -30.82
CA GLU A 498 29.52 -5.85 -30.41
C GLU A 498 29.63 -6.28 -28.93
N TRP A 499 28.59 -6.05 -28.13
CA TRP A 499 28.61 -6.36 -26.68
C TRP A 499 28.78 -7.87 -26.43
N PRO A 500 29.76 -8.28 -25.60
CA PRO A 500 29.97 -9.69 -25.30
C PRO A 500 28.90 -10.20 -24.30
N GLY A 501 28.36 -11.37 -24.51
CA GLY A 501 27.36 -11.98 -23.61
C GLY A 501 26.07 -12.32 -24.34
N THR A 502 25.16 -12.96 -23.63
CA THR A 502 23.85 -13.36 -24.15
C THR A 502 22.92 -12.14 -24.22
N ARG A 503 22.43 -11.81 -25.40
CA ARG A 503 21.54 -10.67 -25.66
C ARG A 503 20.23 -11.17 -26.23
N ILE A 504 19.13 -10.79 -25.60
CA ILE A 504 17.78 -11.10 -26.08
C ILE A 504 17.05 -9.78 -26.25
N ILE A 505 16.72 -9.43 -27.49
CA ILE A 505 16.14 -8.13 -27.85
C ILE A 505 14.79 -8.34 -28.51
N VAL A 506 13.74 -7.80 -27.89
CA VAL A 506 12.45 -7.63 -28.55
C VAL A 506 12.51 -6.36 -29.38
N THR A 507 12.24 -6.44 -30.70
CA THR A 507 12.29 -5.25 -31.54
C THR A 507 11.46 -5.35 -32.82
N HIS A 508 11.07 -4.18 -33.33
CA HIS A 508 10.51 -3.96 -34.64
C HIS A 508 11.56 -3.41 -35.65
N SER A 509 12.87 -3.50 -35.34
CA SER A 509 13.95 -3.06 -36.23
C SER A 509 14.41 -4.20 -37.16
N PRO A 510 14.19 -4.11 -38.51
CA PRO A 510 14.71 -5.08 -39.46
C PRO A 510 16.23 -5.16 -39.47
N GLU A 511 16.92 -4.03 -39.20
CA GLU A 511 18.37 -3.97 -39.14
C GLU A 511 18.95 -4.84 -38.03
N LEU A 512 18.36 -4.76 -36.79
CA LEU A 512 18.76 -5.61 -35.68
C LEU A 512 18.47 -7.09 -35.96
N ALA A 513 17.32 -7.39 -36.54
CA ALA A 513 16.93 -8.76 -36.86
C ALA A 513 17.86 -9.42 -37.86
N ARG A 514 18.34 -8.67 -38.86
CA ARG A 514 19.33 -9.20 -39.84
C ARG A 514 20.72 -9.41 -39.25
N ARG A 515 21.12 -8.62 -38.24
CA ARG A 515 22.39 -8.74 -37.54
C ARG A 515 22.37 -9.76 -36.41
N ALA A 516 21.23 -10.34 -36.13
CA ALA A 516 21.09 -11.35 -35.07
C ALA A 516 21.76 -12.68 -35.44
N ASP A 517 22.27 -13.39 -34.46
CA ASP A 517 22.72 -14.77 -34.61
C ASP A 517 21.53 -15.75 -34.63
N HIS A 518 20.45 -15.40 -33.95
CA HIS A 518 19.24 -16.19 -33.84
C HIS A 518 18.00 -15.31 -33.83
N VAL A 519 16.96 -15.72 -34.52
CA VAL A 519 15.68 -14.98 -34.60
C VAL A 519 14.55 -15.88 -34.14
N ILE A 520 13.61 -15.30 -33.40
CA ILE A 520 12.38 -15.91 -32.95
C ILE A 520 11.21 -15.05 -33.46
N VAL A 521 10.32 -15.65 -34.24
CA VAL A 521 9.13 -14.97 -34.80
C VAL A 521 7.90 -15.46 -34.05
N MET A 522 7.13 -14.50 -33.53
CA MET A 522 5.89 -14.76 -32.78
C MET A 522 4.68 -14.15 -33.48
N ALA A 523 3.55 -14.85 -33.46
CA ALA A 523 2.25 -14.34 -33.85
C ALA A 523 1.16 -14.93 -32.95
N GLU A 524 0.23 -14.08 -32.50
CA GLU A 524 -0.96 -14.47 -31.71
C GLU A 524 -0.65 -15.39 -30.50
N GLY A 525 0.45 -15.13 -29.82
CA GLY A 525 0.88 -15.92 -28.64
C GLY A 525 1.58 -17.25 -28.97
N HIS A 526 1.83 -17.55 -30.25
CA HIS A 526 2.51 -18.77 -30.71
C HIS A 526 3.88 -18.45 -31.29
N LEU A 527 4.79 -19.45 -31.22
CA LEU A 527 6.04 -19.42 -31.94
C LEU A 527 5.79 -19.87 -33.40
N CYS A 528 6.14 -19.02 -34.38
CA CYS A 528 5.94 -19.32 -35.80
C CYS A 528 7.21 -19.87 -36.46
N ALA A 529 8.37 -19.30 -36.15
CA ALA A 529 9.65 -19.73 -36.69
C ALA A 529 10.79 -19.36 -35.72
N GLN A 530 11.87 -20.14 -35.74
CA GLN A 530 13.10 -19.82 -35.02
C GLN A 530 14.31 -20.38 -35.77
N GLY A 531 15.45 -19.69 -35.68
CA GLY A 531 16.68 -20.13 -36.33
C GLY A 531 17.61 -18.97 -36.70
N ALA A 532 18.60 -19.24 -37.56
CA ALA A 532 19.41 -18.15 -38.15
C ALA A 532 18.51 -17.26 -39.03
N PRO A 533 18.83 -15.96 -39.16
CA PRO A 533 17.99 -15.01 -39.95
C PRO A 533 17.66 -15.51 -41.37
N ALA A 534 18.62 -16.10 -42.06
CA ALA A 534 18.43 -16.63 -43.43
C ALA A 534 17.44 -17.81 -43.45
N ASP A 535 17.52 -18.71 -42.47
CA ASP A 535 16.61 -19.86 -42.35
C ASP A 535 15.17 -19.42 -42.02
N VAL A 536 15.04 -18.44 -41.13
CA VAL A 536 13.73 -17.88 -40.74
C VAL A 536 13.12 -17.07 -41.90
N GLU A 537 13.92 -16.39 -42.72
CA GLU A 537 13.45 -15.67 -43.92
C GLU A 537 12.88 -16.62 -44.96
N ALA A 538 13.44 -17.83 -45.07
CA ALA A 538 12.95 -18.89 -45.97
C ALA A 538 11.68 -19.59 -45.41
N GLN A 539 11.48 -19.61 -44.07
CA GLN A 539 10.36 -20.31 -43.41
C GLN A 539 9.14 -19.42 -43.17
N SER A 540 9.33 -18.10 -43.07
CA SER A 540 8.30 -17.12 -42.68
C SER A 540 8.17 -15.98 -43.66
N ASP A 541 7.11 -15.97 -44.47
CA ASP A 541 6.78 -14.87 -45.37
C ASP A 541 6.62 -13.53 -44.63
N TRP A 542 6.15 -13.59 -43.38
CA TRP A 542 6.05 -12.41 -42.55
C TRP A 542 7.42 -11.81 -42.27
N PHE A 543 8.41 -12.65 -41.89
CA PHE A 543 9.74 -12.21 -41.58
C PHE A 543 10.47 -11.71 -42.84
N ALA A 544 10.29 -12.35 -43.98
CA ALA A 544 10.83 -11.90 -45.27
C ALA A 544 10.30 -10.49 -45.64
N ARG A 545 8.98 -10.27 -45.50
CA ARG A 545 8.37 -8.93 -45.71
C ARG A 545 8.87 -7.92 -44.67
N PHE A 546 8.97 -8.30 -43.42
CA PHE A 546 9.51 -7.46 -42.33
C PHE A 546 10.94 -7.00 -42.66
N CYS A 547 11.80 -7.90 -43.07
CA CYS A 547 13.16 -7.57 -43.48
C CYS A 547 13.25 -6.61 -44.69
N THR A 548 12.36 -6.73 -45.68
CA THR A 548 12.33 -5.87 -46.86
C THR A 548 11.68 -4.51 -46.64
N GLY A 549 11.16 -4.23 -45.44
CA GLY A 549 10.46 -2.98 -45.11
C GLY A 549 9.05 -2.86 -45.72
N LYS A 550 8.52 -3.94 -46.29
CA LYS A 550 7.17 -4.03 -46.86
C LYS A 550 6.20 -4.56 -45.82
N THR A 551 6.14 -3.96 -44.62
CA THR A 551 5.09 -4.26 -43.65
C THR A 551 3.82 -3.52 -44.01
N GLU A 552 2.69 -4.21 -43.86
CA GLU A 552 1.34 -3.74 -44.14
C GLU A 552 1.06 -2.38 -43.44
N ASN A 553 1.23 -1.28 -44.17
CA ASN A 553 0.54 -0.01 -43.95
C ASN A 553 -0.35 0.33 -45.16
N SER A 554 -1.00 -0.69 -45.73
CA SER A 554 -1.96 -0.50 -46.82
C SER A 554 -3.03 -1.60 -46.77
N GLU A 555 -3.88 -1.56 -45.71
CA GLU A 555 -5.25 -2.05 -45.74
C GLU A 555 -5.90 -1.68 -44.39
N ASN A 556 -6.41 -0.44 -44.31
CA ASN A 556 -7.71 0.11 -43.87
C ASN A 556 -7.59 1.60 -43.56
#